data_540caaae7a2769c5163a2c153a981e0c
#
_entry.id   540caaae7a2769c5163a2c153a981e0c
#
_cell.length_a   1.000
_cell.length_b   1.000
_cell.length_c   1.000
_cell.angle_alpha   90.00
_cell.angle_beta   90.00
_cell.angle_gamma   90.00
#
_symmetry.space_group_name_H-M   'P 1'
#
loop_
_entity.id
_entity.type
_entity.pdbx_description
1 polymer ?
#
loop_
_entity_poly.entity_id
_entity_poly.type
_entity_poly.pdbx_seq_one_letter_code
_entity_poly.pdbx_strand_id
1 'polypeptide(L)'
;MFSIHRNHLSDQGVDYVTFGRGDKVLVIITGLSLQGLSDMSDLAIHSLFYRYAREYKVYIFDRKNHIEEGISIENMADDLYHSLQELHIDNASIIGISQGGMIAQLFAIKYPQKVTSLVLALTFSRNNAISRETIRGWIEMAKNGEMAKLNKDSMCKTFSSPILKKLYVINKLFLKTVSVEKQERFVRLAKSILEFDCHKSLDKITCPTLVLGAKNDLVLGVDGARELANSIPNASYHEFDKLGHAAFIESKQFNKIILEFLRKNA
;
A
#
# COMPACT_ATOMS: atom_id res chain seq x y z
N MET A 1 8.59 -12.55 -20.09
CA MET A 1 7.55 -11.87 -19.29
C MET A 1 6.65 -12.96 -18.74
N PHE A 2 6.30 -12.98 -17.45
CA PHE A 2 5.32 -13.92 -16.92
C PHE A 2 3.90 -13.41 -17.18
N SER A 3 2.95 -14.34 -17.28
CA SER A 3 1.54 -13.98 -17.48
C SER A 3 0.98 -13.32 -16.22
N ILE A 4 0.28 -12.22 -16.39
CA ILE A 4 -0.48 -11.52 -15.36
C ILE A 4 -1.94 -11.90 -15.54
N HIS A 5 -2.57 -12.38 -14.49
CA HIS A 5 -3.98 -12.76 -14.48
C HIS A 5 -4.76 -11.77 -13.62
N ARG A 6 -5.74 -11.10 -14.22
CA ARG A 6 -6.67 -10.19 -13.55
C ARG A 6 -7.90 -10.95 -13.15
N ASN A 7 -8.29 -10.82 -11.90
CA ASN A 7 -9.37 -11.60 -11.31
C ASN A 7 -10.25 -10.70 -10.44
N HIS A 8 -11.46 -11.18 -10.20
CA HIS A 8 -12.44 -10.55 -9.35
C HIS A 8 -13.04 -11.57 -8.40
N LEU A 9 -13.07 -11.26 -7.11
CA LEU A 9 -13.80 -12.03 -6.09
C LEU A 9 -15.20 -11.46 -6.00
N SER A 10 -16.18 -12.14 -6.61
CA SER A 10 -17.56 -11.65 -6.72
C SER A 10 -18.22 -11.45 -5.37
N ASP A 11 -18.03 -12.39 -4.43
CA ASP A 11 -18.65 -12.34 -3.11
C ASP A 11 -18.08 -11.22 -2.24
N GLN A 12 -16.80 -10.87 -2.45
CA GLN A 12 -16.12 -9.80 -1.72
C GLN A 12 -16.14 -8.47 -2.47
N GLY A 13 -16.41 -8.46 -3.76
CA GLY A 13 -16.33 -7.25 -4.60
C GLY A 13 -14.92 -6.68 -4.70
N VAL A 14 -13.89 -7.55 -4.70
CA VAL A 14 -12.48 -7.17 -4.66
C VAL A 14 -11.78 -7.60 -5.94
N ASP A 15 -11.09 -6.66 -6.59
CA ASP A 15 -10.20 -6.95 -7.71
C ASP A 15 -8.81 -7.33 -7.22
N TYR A 16 -8.24 -8.36 -7.82
CA TYR A 16 -6.86 -8.74 -7.56
C TYR A 16 -6.13 -9.19 -8.81
N VAL A 17 -4.81 -9.11 -8.75
CA VAL A 17 -3.93 -9.57 -9.81
C VAL A 17 -3.05 -10.69 -9.27
N THR A 18 -2.88 -11.77 -10.05
CA THR A 18 -1.94 -12.84 -9.69
C THR A 18 -0.97 -13.14 -10.81
N PHE A 19 0.27 -13.49 -10.42
CA PHE A 19 1.35 -13.91 -11.31
C PHE A 19 2.44 -14.64 -10.51
N GLY A 20 3.43 -15.17 -11.23
CA GLY A 20 4.55 -15.90 -10.62
C GLY A 20 4.30 -17.40 -10.53
N ARG A 21 5.37 -18.16 -10.24
CA ARG A 21 5.36 -19.63 -10.28
C ARG A 21 5.98 -20.28 -9.04
N GLY A 22 6.28 -19.47 -8.00
CA GLY A 22 6.83 -20.01 -6.76
C GLY A 22 5.75 -20.72 -5.93
N ASP A 23 6.21 -21.58 -5.03
CA ASP A 23 5.32 -22.34 -4.13
C ASP A 23 4.92 -21.52 -2.89
N LYS A 24 5.69 -20.47 -2.57
CA LYS A 24 5.39 -19.56 -1.46
C LYS A 24 4.42 -18.48 -1.92
N VAL A 25 3.48 -18.10 -1.05
CA VAL A 25 2.50 -17.04 -1.34
C VAL A 25 3.01 -15.69 -0.85
N LEU A 26 2.91 -14.69 -1.72
CA LEU A 26 3.18 -13.29 -1.40
C LEU A 26 1.95 -12.46 -1.68
N VAL A 27 1.43 -11.79 -0.66
CA VAL A 27 0.32 -10.84 -0.75
C VAL A 27 0.88 -9.42 -0.74
N ILE A 28 0.47 -8.60 -1.70
CA ILE A 28 0.84 -7.18 -1.78
C ILE A 28 -0.42 -6.34 -1.67
N ILE A 29 -0.42 -5.39 -0.74
CA ILE A 29 -1.51 -4.44 -0.53
C ILE A 29 -1.00 -3.05 -0.89
N THR A 30 -1.60 -2.45 -1.92
CA THR A 30 -1.17 -1.16 -2.45
C THR A 30 -1.66 0.02 -1.58
N GLY A 31 -1.04 1.19 -1.77
CA GLY A 31 -1.43 2.43 -1.11
C GLY A 31 -2.74 3.03 -1.63
N LEU A 32 -3.13 4.18 -1.04
CA LEU A 32 -4.25 4.98 -1.51
C LEU A 32 -3.97 5.48 -2.94
N SER A 33 -4.94 5.30 -3.83
CA SER A 33 -4.85 5.75 -5.22
C SER A 33 -6.21 6.24 -5.72
N LEU A 34 -6.20 7.19 -6.64
CA LEU A 34 -7.38 7.58 -7.43
C LEU A 34 -7.75 6.53 -8.46
N GLN A 35 -6.75 5.78 -8.92
CA GLN A 35 -6.91 4.71 -9.87
C GLN A 35 -6.83 3.38 -9.11
N GLY A 36 -7.79 2.49 -9.37
CA GLY A 36 -7.75 1.13 -8.83
C GLY A 36 -6.67 0.28 -9.50
N LEU A 37 -6.50 -0.92 -8.98
CA LEU A 37 -5.60 -1.93 -9.55
C LEU A 37 -5.98 -2.29 -11.01
N SER A 38 -7.27 -2.24 -11.34
CA SER A 38 -7.80 -2.45 -12.68
C SER A 38 -7.27 -1.44 -13.72
N ASP A 39 -6.94 -0.23 -13.29
CA ASP A 39 -6.42 0.84 -14.17
C ASP A 39 -4.89 0.75 -14.40
N MET A 40 -4.18 -0.06 -13.62
CA MET A 40 -2.74 -0.25 -13.79
C MET A 40 -2.46 -1.15 -15.01
N SER A 41 -1.56 -0.72 -15.90
CA SER A 41 -1.15 -1.59 -17.00
C SER A 41 -0.31 -2.79 -16.53
N ASP A 42 -0.37 -3.90 -17.27
CA ASP A 42 0.44 -5.09 -16.98
C ASP A 42 1.94 -4.78 -17.01
N LEU A 43 2.36 -3.84 -17.87
CA LEU A 43 3.75 -3.38 -17.91
C LEU A 43 4.15 -2.68 -16.61
N ALA A 44 3.27 -1.86 -16.03
CA ALA A 44 3.52 -1.19 -14.74
C ALA A 44 3.62 -2.21 -13.61
N ILE A 45 2.68 -3.16 -13.51
CA ILE A 45 2.70 -4.23 -12.52
C ILE A 45 3.98 -5.05 -12.66
N HIS A 46 4.33 -5.44 -13.89
CA HIS A 46 5.55 -6.18 -14.17
C HIS A 46 6.78 -5.40 -13.71
N SER A 47 6.91 -4.12 -14.08
CA SER A 47 8.10 -3.32 -13.75
C SER A 47 8.30 -3.16 -12.24
N LEU A 48 7.21 -3.07 -11.47
CA LEU A 48 7.27 -2.90 -10.03
C LEU A 48 7.56 -4.20 -9.27
N PHE A 49 7.02 -5.33 -9.74
CA PHE A 49 6.94 -6.54 -8.90
C PHE A 49 7.54 -7.82 -9.53
N TYR A 50 8.14 -7.75 -10.74
CA TYR A 50 8.65 -8.94 -11.46
C TYR A 50 9.70 -9.73 -10.67
N ARG A 51 10.42 -9.08 -9.75
CA ARG A 51 11.47 -9.72 -8.96
C ARG A 51 10.95 -10.82 -8.05
N TYR A 52 9.69 -10.73 -7.62
CA TYR A 52 9.08 -11.74 -6.75
C TYR A 52 8.56 -12.97 -7.51
N ALA A 53 8.29 -12.84 -8.81
CA ALA A 53 7.60 -13.84 -9.63
C ALA A 53 8.31 -15.20 -9.77
N ARG A 54 9.61 -15.26 -9.49
CA ARG A 54 10.38 -16.53 -9.57
C ARG A 54 10.22 -17.40 -8.34
N GLU A 55 10.03 -16.79 -7.18
CA GLU A 55 10.07 -17.45 -5.87
C GLU A 55 8.70 -17.51 -5.22
N TYR A 56 7.78 -16.65 -5.67
CA TYR A 56 6.46 -16.49 -5.08
C TYR A 56 5.36 -16.58 -6.12
N LYS A 57 4.23 -17.16 -5.70
CA LYS A 57 2.93 -16.87 -6.30
C LYS A 57 2.43 -15.58 -5.69
N VAL A 58 2.42 -14.52 -6.50
CA VAL A 58 2.13 -13.16 -6.04
C VAL A 58 0.65 -12.85 -6.24
N TYR A 59 0.04 -12.29 -5.23
CA TYR A 59 -1.31 -11.73 -5.24
C TYR A 59 -1.24 -10.26 -4.87
N ILE A 60 -1.74 -9.39 -5.74
CA ILE A 60 -1.87 -7.95 -5.45
C ILE A 60 -3.35 -7.66 -5.28
N PHE A 61 -3.76 -7.19 -4.10
CA PHE A 61 -5.15 -6.87 -3.81
C PHE A 61 -5.41 -5.37 -3.86
N ASP A 62 -6.56 -5.00 -4.44
CA ASP A 62 -7.18 -3.69 -4.22
C ASP A 62 -8.15 -3.78 -3.02
N ARG A 63 -8.76 -2.66 -2.65
CA ARG A 63 -9.92 -2.59 -1.76
C ARG A 63 -11.19 -2.89 -2.56
N LYS A 64 -12.28 -3.17 -1.87
CA LYS A 64 -13.59 -3.35 -2.51
C LYS A 64 -13.87 -2.26 -3.56
N ASN A 65 -14.54 -2.63 -4.63
CA ASN A 65 -14.93 -1.69 -5.68
C ASN A 65 -15.94 -0.67 -5.15
N HIS A 66 -16.91 -1.16 -4.41
CA HIS A 66 -17.84 -0.31 -3.67
C HIS A 66 -17.34 -0.12 -2.21
N ILE A 67 -17.08 1.12 -1.84
CA ILE A 67 -16.65 1.51 -0.49
C ILE A 67 -17.80 2.21 0.21
N GLU A 68 -18.22 1.67 1.34
CA GLU A 68 -19.26 2.29 2.17
C GLU A 68 -18.74 3.54 2.89
N GLU A 69 -19.66 4.43 3.27
CA GLU A 69 -19.30 5.55 4.12
C GLU A 69 -18.94 5.06 5.53
N GLY A 70 -17.90 5.65 6.12
CA GLY A 70 -17.41 5.23 7.44
C GLY A 70 -16.54 3.97 7.41
N ILE A 71 -16.12 3.48 6.23
CA ILE A 71 -15.17 2.36 6.13
C ILE A 71 -13.91 2.65 6.95
N SER A 72 -13.49 1.68 7.75
CA SER A 72 -12.27 1.75 8.55
C SER A 72 -11.13 0.92 7.94
N ILE A 73 -9.90 1.16 8.36
CA ILE A 73 -8.75 0.29 8.00
C ILE A 73 -8.97 -1.12 8.56
N GLU A 74 -9.65 -1.26 9.69
CA GLU A 74 -9.98 -2.55 10.28
C GLU A 74 -10.93 -3.35 9.40
N ASN A 75 -11.99 -2.73 8.85
CA ASN A 75 -12.87 -3.40 7.89
C ASN A 75 -12.11 -3.89 6.65
N MET A 76 -11.14 -3.09 6.15
CA MET A 76 -10.31 -3.50 5.00
C MET A 76 -9.39 -4.68 5.34
N ALA A 77 -8.93 -4.80 6.59
CA ALA A 77 -8.17 -5.96 7.03
C ALA A 77 -9.05 -7.22 7.12
N ASP A 78 -10.31 -7.08 7.54
CA ASP A 78 -11.30 -8.17 7.52
C ASP A 78 -11.67 -8.57 6.09
N ASP A 79 -11.84 -7.61 5.18
CA ASP A 79 -12.05 -7.88 3.75
C ASP A 79 -10.89 -8.69 3.14
N LEU A 80 -9.65 -8.37 3.50
CA LEU A 80 -8.48 -9.15 3.07
C LEU A 80 -8.55 -10.57 3.63
N TYR A 81 -8.90 -10.74 4.91
CA TYR A 81 -9.05 -12.06 5.53
C TYR A 81 -10.05 -12.92 4.76
N HIS A 82 -11.25 -12.40 4.47
CA HIS A 82 -12.26 -13.11 3.71
C HIS A 82 -11.81 -13.44 2.29
N SER A 83 -11.09 -12.51 1.63
CA SER A 83 -10.51 -12.74 0.31
C SER A 83 -9.48 -13.89 0.31
N LEU A 84 -8.62 -13.98 1.33
CA LEU A 84 -7.67 -15.08 1.46
C LEU A 84 -8.35 -16.40 1.77
N GLN A 85 -9.44 -16.40 2.54
CA GLN A 85 -10.25 -17.60 2.79
C GLN A 85 -10.89 -18.13 1.51
N GLU A 86 -11.51 -17.27 0.70
CA GLU A 86 -12.12 -17.65 -0.57
C GLU A 86 -11.11 -18.25 -1.56
N LEU A 87 -9.87 -17.74 -1.53
CA LEU A 87 -8.77 -18.25 -2.34
C LEU A 87 -8.05 -19.46 -1.74
N HIS A 88 -8.49 -19.98 -0.58
CA HIS A 88 -7.85 -21.07 0.15
C HIS A 88 -6.37 -20.81 0.44
N ILE A 89 -6.03 -19.55 0.77
CA ILE A 89 -4.70 -19.16 1.18
C ILE A 89 -4.60 -19.24 2.71
N ASP A 90 -3.86 -20.23 3.21
CA ASP A 90 -3.75 -20.46 4.64
C ASP A 90 -2.82 -19.46 5.33
N ASN A 91 -1.67 -19.18 4.72
CA ASN A 91 -0.72 -18.18 5.20
C ASN A 91 0.05 -17.56 4.03
N ALA A 92 0.61 -16.38 4.25
CA ALA A 92 1.39 -15.67 3.25
C ALA A 92 2.42 -14.75 3.90
N SER A 93 3.47 -14.42 3.15
CA SER A 93 4.23 -13.20 3.39
C SER A 93 3.43 -12.00 2.89
N ILE A 94 3.42 -10.89 3.64
CA ILE A 94 2.61 -9.71 3.30
C ILE A 94 3.50 -8.49 3.11
N ILE A 95 3.30 -7.78 2.01
CA ILE A 95 3.87 -6.44 1.78
C ILE A 95 2.73 -5.43 1.80
N GLY A 96 2.73 -4.52 2.76
CA GLY A 96 1.81 -3.39 2.80
C GLY A 96 2.54 -2.07 2.50
N ILE A 97 2.06 -1.31 1.52
CA ILE A 97 2.64 -0.01 1.12
C ILE A 97 1.67 1.10 1.50
N SER A 98 2.12 2.11 2.25
CA SER A 98 1.31 3.28 2.63
C SER A 98 0.02 2.85 3.36
N GLN A 99 -1.17 3.21 2.87
CA GLN A 99 -2.45 2.72 3.41
C GLN A 99 -2.50 1.17 3.46
N GLY A 100 -1.93 0.49 2.46
CA GLY A 100 -1.82 -0.97 2.49
C GLY A 100 -1.00 -1.47 3.67
N GLY A 101 -0.02 -0.70 4.15
CA GLY A 101 0.74 -0.99 5.36
C GLY A 101 -0.10 -0.85 6.64
N MET A 102 -1.07 0.06 6.67
CA MET A 102 -2.02 0.18 7.79
C MET A 102 -2.94 -1.05 7.85
N ILE A 103 -3.44 -1.47 6.69
CA ILE A 103 -4.24 -2.70 6.56
C ILE A 103 -3.44 -3.93 7.00
N ALA A 104 -2.19 -4.05 6.53
CA ALA A 104 -1.31 -5.17 6.86
C ALA A 104 -0.98 -5.24 8.37
N GLN A 105 -0.84 -4.11 9.07
CA GLN A 105 -0.67 -4.05 10.52
C GLN A 105 -1.88 -4.64 11.24
N LEU A 106 -3.10 -4.15 10.94
CA LEU A 106 -4.32 -4.67 11.58
C LEU A 106 -4.59 -6.13 11.21
N PHE A 107 -4.28 -6.52 9.98
CA PHE A 107 -4.36 -7.91 9.56
C PHE A 107 -3.43 -8.82 10.40
N ALA A 108 -2.17 -8.41 10.59
CA ALA A 108 -1.20 -9.17 11.39
C ALA A 108 -1.57 -9.22 12.89
N ILE A 109 -2.18 -8.16 13.41
CA ILE A 109 -2.69 -8.10 14.79
C ILE A 109 -3.89 -9.03 14.99
N LYS A 110 -4.85 -9.04 14.05
CA LYS A 110 -6.11 -9.81 14.15
C LYS A 110 -5.94 -11.28 13.75
N TYR A 111 -5.10 -11.55 12.76
CA TYR A 111 -4.92 -12.87 12.13
C TYR A 111 -3.46 -13.31 12.09
N PRO A 112 -2.73 -13.32 13.22
CA PRO A 112 -1.28 -13.56 13.26
C PRO A 112 -0.87 -14.90 12.62
N GLN A 113 -1.73 -15.92 12.70
CA GLN A 113 -1.48 -17.25 12.10
C GLN A 113 -1.51 -17.23 10.55
N LYS A 114 -2.03 -16.17 9.95
CA LYS A 114 -2.08 -16.00 8.49
C LYS A 114 -0.83 -15.30 7.92
N VAL A 115 0.08 -14.82 8.78
CA VAL A 115 1.22 -14.00 8.36
C VAL A 115 2.53 -14.71 8.66
N THR A 116 3.23 -15.16 7.62
CA THR A 116 4.57 -15.77 7.74
C THR A 116 5.63 -14.71 8.00
N SER A 117 5.59 -13.62 7.26
CA SER A 117 6.47 -12.46 7.44
C SER A 117 5.78 -11.19 6.94
N LEU A 118 6.16 -10.03 7.48
CA LEU A 118 5.49 -8.75 7.22
C LEU A 118 6.48 -7.69 6.73
N VAL A 119 6.13 -6.99 5.67
CA VAL A 119 6.85 -5.81 5.20
C VAL A 119 5.93 -4.60 5.26
N LEU A 120 6.31 -3.60 6.04
CA LEU A 120 5.60 -2.35 6.24
C LEU A 120 6.39 -1.22 5.58
N ALA A 121 5.96 -0.78 4.41
CA ALA A 121 6.69 0.19 3.62
C ALA A 121 5.98 1.53 3.58
N LEU A 122 6.71 2.63 3.92
CA LEU A 122 6.24 4.00 3.77
C LEU A 122 4.87 4.20 4.44
N THR A 123 4.76 3.78 5.69
CA THR A 123 3.52 3.74 6.47
C THR A 123 3.76 4.14 7.92
N PHE A 124 2.70 4.22 8.71
CA PHE A 124 2.74 4.56 10.13
C PHE A 124 1.70 3.73 10.91
N SER A 125 1.76 3.78 12.23
CA SER A 125 0.76 3.18 13.13
C SER A 125 -0.29 4.15 13.62
N ARG A 126 -0.02 5.44 13.56
CA ARG A 126 -0.92 6.54 13.94
C ARG A 126 -0.56 7.82 13.20
N ASN A 127 -1.56 8.68 13.06
CA ASN A 127 -1.40 9.96 12.38
C ASN A 127 -0.48 10.94 13.11
N ASN A 128 0.33 11.66 12.32
CA ASN A 128 1.12 12.82 12.75
C ASN A 128 0.62 14.11 12.07
N ALA A 129 1.27 15.25 12.31
CA ALA A 129 0.88 16.53 11.74
C ALA A 129 0.96 16.53 10.19
N ILE A 130 2.04 15.97 9.62
CA ILE A 130 2.28 15.92 8.16
C ILE A 130 1.18 15.10 7.48
N SER A 131 0.90 13.88 7.97
CA SER A 131 -0.10 13.01 7.40
C SER A 131 -1.51 13.62 7.48
N ARG A 132 -1.86 14.23 8.63
CA ARG A 132 -3.17 14.89 8.80
C ARG A 132 -3.36 16.05 7.84
N GLU A 133 -2.36 16.92 7.69
CA GLU A 133 -2.42 18.04 6.77
C GLU A 133 -2.55 17.58 5.32
N THR A 134 -1.67 16.65 4.90
CA THR A 134 -1.65 16.17 3.53
C THR A 134 -2.94 15.44 3.15
N ILE A 135 -3.40 14.50 3.98
CA ILE A 135 -4.60 13.71 3.67
C ILE A 135 -5.86 14.58 3.72
N ARG A 136 -5.99 15.49 4.69
CA ARG A 136 -7.12 16.47 4.72
C ARG A 136 -7.13 17.34 3.47
N GLY A 137 -5.97 17.88 3.07
CA GLY A 137 -5.85 18.67 1.85
C GLY A 137 -6.29 17.90 0.60
N TRP A 138 -5.91 16.62 0.48
CA TRP A 138 -6.33 15.78 -0.64
C TRP A 138 -7.84 15.49 -0.62
N ILE A 139 -8.41 15.25 0.55
CA ILE A 139 -9.88 15.07 0.70
C ILE A 139 -10.63 16.33 0.25
N GLU A 140 -10.21 17.51 0.68
CA GLU A 140 -10.85 18.76 0.29
C GLU A 140 -10.73 19.05 -1.22
N MET A 141 -9.54 18.86 -1.79
CA MET A 141 -9.35 18.98 -3.25
C MET A 141 -10.26 18.02 -4.01
N ALA A 142 -10.36 16.75 -3.55
CA ALA A 142 -11.23 15.77 -4.19
C ALA A 142 -12.70 16.18 -4.09
N LYS A 143 -13.20 16.54 -2.92
CA LYS A 143 -14.60 16.98 -2.72
C LYS A 143 -14.98 18.19 -3.59
N ASN A 144 -14.03 19.10 -3.80
CA ASN A 144 -14.24 20.30 -4.63
C ASN A 144 -14.07 20.01 -6.14
N GLY A 145 -13.80 18.76 -6.56
CA GLY A 145 -13.54 18.43 -7.96
C GLY A 145 -12.20 18.95 -8.49
N GLU A 146 -11.29 19.41 -7.61
CA GLU A 146 -9.98 19.96 -7.97
C GLU A 146 -8.94 18.87 -8.30
N MET A 147 -9.31 17.90 -9.13
CA MET A 147 -8.51 16.69 -9.39
C MET A 147 -7.13 16.98 -9.98
N ALA A 148 -7.01 18.01 -10.80
CA ALA A 148 -5.70 18.43 -11.36
C ALA A 148 -4.77 18.99 -10.28
N LYS A 149 -5.31 19.71 -9.29
CA LYS A 149 -4.57 20.26 -8.15
C LYS A 149 -4.15 19.13 -7.20
N LEU A 150 -5.05 18.20 -6.90
CA LEU A 150 -4.76 17.01 -6.10
C LEU A 150 -3.63 16.20 -6.75
N ASN A 151 -3.72 15.89 -8.03
CA ASN A 151 -2.67 15.15 -8.75
C ASN A 151 -1.32 15.87 -8.69
N LYS A 152 -1.29 17.18 -8.92
CA LYS A 152 -0.05 17.97 -8.84
C LYS A 152 0.55 17.91 -7.44
N ASP A 153 -0.26 18.14 -6.39
CA ASP A 153 0.21 18.11 -5.00
C ASP A 153 0.71 16.71 -4.62
N SER A 154 -0.05 15.66 -4.97
CA SER A 154 0.33 14.27 -4.75
C SER A 154 1.67 13.94 -5.41
N MET A 155 1.84 14.25 -6.70
CA MET A 155 3.11 13.98 -7.41
C MET A 155 4.28 14.74 -6.78
N CYS A 156 4.08 16.00 -6.38
CA CYS A 156 5.12 16.83 -5.76
C CYS A 156 5.54 16.30 -4.38
N LYS A 157 4.60 15.79 -3.58
CA LYS A 157 4.88 15.24 -2.24
C LYS A 157 5.40 13.81 -2.27
N THR A 158 4.92 13.01 -3.23
CA THR A 158 5.23 11.58 -3.32
C THR A 158 6.61 11.32 -3.91
N PHE A 159 6.97 11.98 -5.01
CA PHE A 159 8.24 11.73 -5.70
C PHE A 159 9.36 12.65 -5.22
N SER A 160 10.58 12.12 -5.16
CA SER A 160 11.81 12.89 -4.91
C SER A 160 12.41 13.44 -6.21
N SER A 161 12.35 12.66 -7.29
CA SER A 161 12.90 13.01 -8.59
C SER A 161 12.19 14.21 -9.22
N PRO A 162 12.92 15.28 -9.58
CA PRO A 162 12.34 16.42 -10.29
C PRO A 162 11.69 16.05 -11.62
N ILE A 163 12.22 15.02 -12.30
CA ILE A 163 11.68 14.53 -13.57
C ILE A 163 10.32 13.88 -13.35
N LEU A 164 10.22 12.97 -12.36
CA LEU A 164 8.98 12.27 -12.05
C LEU A 164 7.91 13.23 -11.53
N LYS A 165 8.29 14.24 -10.74
CA LYS A 165 7.37 15.32 -10.32
C LYS A 165 6.72 16.03 -11.52
N LYS A 166 7.44 16.21 -12.61
CA LYS A 166 6.91 16.87 -13.82
C LYS A 166 5.95 16.00 -14.63
N LEU A 167 5.93 14.69 -14.40
CA LEU A 167 4.98 13.79 -15.10
C LEU A 167 3.51 14.09 -14.79
N TYR A 168 3.20 14.88 -13.75
CA TYR A 168 1.84 15.34 -13.50
C TYR A 168 1.24 16.09 -14.71
N VAL A 169 2.06 16.74 -15.52
CA VAL A 169 1.63 17.45 -16.72
C VAL A 169 1.04 16.47 -17.73
N ILE A 170 1.66 15.30 -17.88
CA ILE A 170 1.16 14.23 -18.77
C ILE A 170 -0.09 13.60 -18.16
N ASN A 171 -0.06 13.27 -16.87
CA ASN A 171 -1.20 12.71 -16.17
C ASN A 171 -2.44 13.62 -16.18
N LYS A 172 -2.25 14.95 -16.24
CA LYS A 172 -3.36 15.91 -16.35
C LYS A 172 -4.27 15.64 -17.55
N LEU A 173 -3.73 15.09 -18.64
CA LEU A 173 -4.52 14.73 -19.83
C LEU A 173 -5.46 13.54 -19.56
N PHE A 174 -5.05 12.61 -18.68
CA PHE A 174 -5.83 11.42 -18.31
C PHE A 174 -6.78 11.68 -17.14
N LEU A 175 -6.51 12.68 -16.30
CA LEU A 175 -7.34 13.00 -15.12
C LEU A 175 -8.61 13.78 -15.44
N LYS A 176 -8.78 14.26 -16.67
CA LYS A 176 -10.03 14.93 -17.12
C LYS A 176 -11.26 14.02 -17.05
N THR A 177 -11.07 12.73 -16.78
CA THR A 177 -12.12 11.70 -16.82
C THR A 177 -12.25 10.89 -15.53
N VAL A 178 -11.79 11.41 -14.37
CA VAL A 178 -12.06 10.73 -13.10
C VAL A 178 -13.56 10.83 -12.81
N SER A 179 -14.24 9.68 -12.79
CA SER A 179 -15.67 9.64 -12.48
C SER A 179 -15.94 10.09 -11.06
N VAL A 180 -17.16 10.59 -10.81
CA VAL A 180 -17.61 10.98 -9.48
C VAL A 180 -17.47 9.81 -8.50
N GLU A 181 -17.81 8.62 -8.93
CA GLU A 181 -17.68 7.39 -8.14
C GLU A 181 -16.23 7.12 -7.68
N LYS A 182 -15.25 7.23 -8.58
CA LYS A 182 -13.82 7.09 -8.22
C LYS A 182 -13.36 8.19 -7.26
N GLN A 183 -13.87 9.39 -7.42
CA GLN A 183 -13.59 10.52 -6.54
C GLN A 183 -14.16 10.26 -5.13
N GLU A 184 -15.41 9.82 -5.04
CA GLU A 184 -16.04 9.46 -3.77
C GLU A 184 -15.33 8.29 -3.09
N ARG A 185 -14.99 7.24 -3.86
CA ARG A 185 -14.20 6.10 -3.38
C ARG A 185 -12.88 6.57 -2.76
N PHE A 186 -12.15 7.46 -3.44
CA PHE A 186 -10.91 8.04 -2.93
C PHE A 186 -11.13 8.78 -1.62
N VAL A 187 -12.16 9.63 -1.53
CA VAL A 187 -12.48 10.39 -0.33
C VAL A 187 -12.78 9.48 0.86
N ARG A 188 -13.58 8.42 0.67
CA ARG A 188 -13.91 7.44 1.72
C ARG A 188 -12.67 6.71 2.21
N LEU A 189 -11.83 6.23 1.28
CA LEU A 189 -10.55 5.57 1.61
C LEU A 189 -9.58 6.53 2.31
N ALA A 190 -9.50 7.80 1.89
CA ALA A 190 -8.63 8.79 2.52
C ALA A 190 -9.10 9.16 3.95
N LYS A 191 -10.42 9.22 4.18
CA LYS A 191 -10.99 9.46 5.53
C LYS A 191 -10.55 8.36 6.51
N SER A 192 -10.55 7.07 6.11
CA SER A 192 -10.14 5.96 6.97
C SER A 192 -8.69 6.09 7.45
N ILE A 193 -7.82 6.74 6.68
CA ILE A 193 -6.43 7.01 7.09
C ILE A 193 -6.42 8.00 8.27
N LEU A 194 -7.26 9.04 8.25
CA LEU A 194 -7.29 10.05 9.32
C LEU A 194 -7.76 9.49 10.67
N GLU A 195 -8.54 8.42 10.66
CA GLU A 195 -9.10 7.77 11.84
C GLU A 195 -8.22 6.62 12.35
N PHE A 196 -7.21 6.23 11.56
CA PHE A 196 -6.37 5.08 11.88
C PHE A 196 -5.41 5.34 13.04
N ASP A 197 -5.45 4.45 14.04
CA ASP A 197 -4.50 4.33 15.14
C ASP A 197 -4.50 2.89 15.67
N CYS A 198 -3.39 2.17 15.45
CA CYS A 198 -3.16 0.84 16.05
C CYS A 198 -1.91 0.79 16.92
N HIS A 199 -1.33 1.95 17.24
CA HIS A 199 -0.03 2.05 17.90
C HIS A 199 0.06 1.22 19.19
N LYS A 200 -0.98 1.23 20.00
CA LYS A 200 -1.03 0.49 21.29
C LYS A 200 -1.10 -1.03 21.14
N SER A 201 -1.27 -1.54 19.92
CA SER A 201 -1.40 -2.98 19.64
C SER A 201 -0.26 -3.54 18.79
N LEU A 202 0.80 -2.76 18.55
CA LEU A 202 1.93 -3.17 17.72
C LEU A 202 2.74 -4.32 18.34
N ASP A 203 2.72 -4.46 19.65
CA ASP A 203 3.32 -5.57 20.41
C ASP A 203 2.70 -6.93 20.06
N LYS A 204 1.48 -6.95 19.52
CA LYS A 204 0.79 -8.16 19.05
C LYS A 204 1.29 -8.66 17.69
N ILE A 205 2.09 -7.88 16.97
CA ILE A 205 2.72 -8.32 15.72
C ILE A 205 3.93 -9.17 16.08
N THR A 206 3.78 -10.49 15.97
CA THR A 206 4.81 -11.46 16.43
C THR A 206 5.65 -12.03 15.29
N CYS A 207 5.18 -11.92 14.03
CA CYS A 207 5.93 -12.41 12.89
C CYS A 207 7.18 -11.54 12.61
N PRO A 208 8.22 -12.10 11.94
CA PRO A 208 9.33 -11.32 11.44
C PRO A 208 8.84 -10.13 10.62
N THR A 209 9.30 -8.93 10.95
CA THR A 209 8.82 -7.69 10.30
C THR A 209 9.98 -6.86 9.76
N LEU A 210 9.82 -6.36 8.53
CA LEU A 210 10.69 -5.35 7.94
C LEU A 210 9.93 -4.05 7.77
N VAL A 211 10.44 -2.96 8.35
CA VAL A 211 9.91 -1.62 8.16
C VAL A 211 10.82 -0.83 7.22
N LEU A 212 10.23 -0.23 6.19
CA LEU A 212 10.93 0.62 5.23
C LEU A 212 10.42 2.06 5.33
N GLY A 213 11.31 2.97 5.67
CA GLY A 213 11.06 4.41 5.74
C GLY A 213 11.78 5.18 4.64
N ALA A 214 11.37 6.41 4.39
CA ALA A 214 12.05 7.34 3.50
C ALA A 214 12.17 8.71 4.17
N LYS A 215 13.39 9.24 4.25
CA LYS A 215 13.72 10.45 5.02
C LYS A 215 12.98 11.70 4.54
N ASN A 216 12.75 11.77 3.22
CA ASN A 216 12.06 12.89 2.58
C ASN A 216 10.58 12.59 2.26
N ASP A 217 9.94 11.73 3.04
CA ASP A 217 8.51 11.45 2.88
C ASP A 217 7.69 12.66 3.32
N LEU A 218 7.15 13.39 2.34
CA LEU A 218 6.28 14.56 2.56
C LEU A 218 4.79 14.22 2.63
N VAL A 219 4.44 12.94 2.48
CA VAL A 219 3.07 12.46 2.56
C VAL A 219 2.72 12.03 3.99
N LEU A 220 3.54 11.14 4.57
CA LEU A 220 3.29 10.58 5.90
C LEU A 220 4.34 10.98 6.94
N GLY A 221 5.50 11.50 6.51
CA GLY A 221 6.64 11.75 7.36
C GLY A 221 7.41 10.46 7.70
N VAL A 222 8.71 10.60 7.98
CA VAL A 222 9.58 9.45 8.28
C VAL A 222 9.42 8.93 9.71
N ASP A 223 9.00 9.76 10.65
CA ASP A 223 8.95 9.42 12.08
C ASP A 223 7.96 8.29 12.37
N GLY A 224 6.86 8.21 11.60
CA GLY A 224 5.91 7.11 11.74
C GLY A 224 6.52 5.74 11.43
N ALA A 225 7.41 5.64 10.44
CA ALA A 225 8.12 4.40 10.11
C ALA A 225 9.15 4.04 11.18
N ARG A 226 9.87 5.03 11.73
CA ARG A 226 10.80 4.83 12.85
C ARG A 226 10.08 4.35 14.10
N GLU A 227 8.92 4.95 14.41
CA GLU A 227 8.07 4.56 15.53
C GLU A 227 7.59 3.10 15.39
N LEU A 228 7.14 2.70 14.19
CA LEU A 228 6.79 1.31 13.89
C LEU A 228 7.93 0.35 14.20
N ALA A 229 9.12 0.63 13.67
CA ALA A 229 10.29 -0.23 13.85
C ALA A 229 10.69 -0.38 15.31
N ASN A 230 10.53 0.67 16.12
CA ASN A 230 10.84 0.65 17.53
C ASN A 230 9.78 -0.04 18.41
N SER A 231 8.53 -0.12 17.91
CA SER A 231 7.38 -0.62 18.68
C SER A 231 7.00 -2.07 18.36
N ILE A 232 7.44 -2.60 17.21
CA ILE A 232 7.19 -4.01 16.85
C ILE A 232 8.37 -4.86 17.32
N PRO A 233 8.15 -5.93 18.15
CA PRO A 233 9.21 -6.65 18.84
C PRO A 233 10.31 -7.25 17.95
N ASN A 234 9.95 -7.74 16.78
CA ASN A 234 10.88 -8.43 15.84
C ASN A 234 11.09 -7.64 14.55
N ALA A 235 11.03 -6.31 14.63
CA ALA A 235 11.20 -5.48 13.46
C ALA A 235 12.66 -5.18 13.14
N SER A 236 13.02 -5.27 11.88
CA SER A 236 14.20 -4.66 11.29
C SER A 236 13.80 -3.39 10.52
N TYR A 237 14.72 -2.42 10.44
CA TYR A 237 14.44 -1.12 9.81
C TYR A 237 15.45 -0.79 8.73
N HIS A 238 14.96 -0.23 7.62
CA HIS A 238 15.81 0.39 6.60
C HIS A 238 15.21 1.73 6.17
N GLU A 239 16.04 2.77 6.13
CA GLU A 239 15.65 4.12 5.73
C GLU A 239 16.34 4.53 4.44
N PHE A 240 15.57 5.06 3.50
CA PHE A 240 16.12 5.64 2.25
C PHE A 240 16.41 7.13 2.45
N ASP A 241 17.67 7.49 2.58
CA ASP A 241 18.12 8.87 2.92
C ASP A 241 17.68 9.95 1.95
N LYS A 242 17.60 9.64 0.65
CA LYS A 242 17.37 10.63 -0.42
C LYS A 242 16.01 10.53 -1.09
N LEU A 243 15.16 9.60 -0.63
CA LEU A 243 13.88 9.30 -1.26
C LEU A 243 12.71 9.78 -0.41
N GLY A 244 11.56 9.95 -1.07
CA GLY A 244 10.27 10.28 -0.47
C GLY A 244 9.32 9.09 -0.50
N HIS A 245 8.02 9.40 -0.47
CA HIS A 245 6.96 8.41 -0.40
C HIS A 245 6.92 7.42 -1.59
N ALA A 246 7.51 7.77 -2.73
CA ALA A 246 7.63 6.87 -3.89
C ALA A 246 8.91 6.03 -3.90
N ALA A 247 9.59 5.81 -2.77
CA ALA A 247 10.81 5.01 -2.71
C ALA A 247 10.66 3.62 -3.36
N PHE A 248 9.46 3.03 -3.33
CA PHE A 248 9.14 1.75 -3.98
C PHE A 248 9.20 1.81 -5.53
N ILE A 249 9.10 3.00 -6.13
CA ILE A 249 9.24 3.24 -7.57
C ILE A 249 10.66 3.72 -7.88
N GLU A 250 11.20 4.63 -7.07
CA GLU A 250 12.44 5.35 -7.36
C GLU A 250 13.70 4.56 -6.97
N SER A 251 13.60 3.61 -6.02
CA SER A 251 14.76 2.84 -5.56
C SER A 251 14.93 1.51 -6.27
N LYS A 252 16.05 1.33 -6.94
CA LYS A 252 16.46 0.01 -7.47
C LYS A 252 16.73 -1.03 -6.36
N GLN A 253 16.97 -0.58 -5.12
CA GLN A 253 17.27 -1.43 -3.98
C GLN A 253 16.01 -1.88 -3.22
N PHE A 254 14.89 -1.16 -3.37
CA PHE A 254 13.66 -1.41 -2.62
C PHE A 254 13.24 -2.89 -2.65
N ASN A 255 12.97 -3.41 -3.85
CA ASN A 255 12.57 -4.81 -4.01
C ASN A 255 13.70 -5.80 -3.68
N LYS A 256 14.98 -5.40 -3.78
CA LYS A 256 16.11 -6.27 -3.40
C LYS A 256 16.14 -6.48 -1.90
N ILE A 257 16.01 -5.42 -1.11
CA ILE A 257 16.00 -5.44 0.35
C ILE A 257 14.83 -6.31 0.85
N ILE A 258 13.63 -6.10 0.27
CA ILE A 258 12.47 -6.91 0.61
C ILE A 258 12.70 -8.39 0.29
N LEU A 259 13.21 -8.71 -0.90
CA LEU A 259 13.42 -10.09 -1.30
C LEU A 259 14.46 -10.80 -0.42
N GLU A 260 15.53 -10.10 -0.03
CA GLU A 260 16.53 -10.62 0.90
C GLU A 260 15.92 -10.90 2.30
N PHE A 261 15.03 -10.02 2.78
CA PHE A 261 14.30 -10.25 4.02
C PHE A 261 13.34 -11.43 3.91
N LEU A 262 12.53 -11.49 2.85
CA LEU A 262 11.57 -12.57 2.64
C LEU A 262 12.25 -13.95 2.55
N ARG A 263 13.41 -14.05 1.89
CA ARG A 263 14.17 -15.31 1.78
C ARG A 263 14.63 -15.86 3.13
N LYS A 264 14.86 -14.99 4.10
CA LYS A 264 15.30 -15.36 5.45
C LYS A 264 14.15 -15.77 6.36
N ASN A 265 12.91 -15.33 6.07
CA ASN A 265 11.79 -15.37 6.98
C ASN A 265 10.50 -15.96 6.39
N ALA A 266 10.52 -16.49 5.19
CA ALA A 266 9.35 -17.07 4.52
C ALA A 266 9.47 -18.58 4.30
#